data_edb70f22ead44fbc7ba7e3c0eff921e1
#
_entry.id   edb70f22ead44fbc7ba7e3c0eff921e1
#
_cell.length_a   1.000
_cell.length_b   1.000
_cell.length_c   1.000
_cell.angle_alpha   90.00
_cell.angle_beta   90.00
_cell.angle_gamma   90.00
#
_symmetry.space_group_name_H-M   'P 1'
#
loop_
_entity.id
_entity.type
_entity.pdbx_description
1 polymer ?
#
loop_
_entity_poly.entity_id
_entity_poly.type
_entity_poly.pdbx_seq_one_letter_code
_entity_poly.pdbx_strand_id
1 'polypeptide(L)' 'KKVGEEAVETVIASKNLNKEEIIYEMGDLWYHCLVLLAYHNIKPEEVFAELINRHNGGDYHKFTGKTGIRPVD' A
#
# COMPACT_ATOMS: atom_id res chain seq x y z
N LYS A 1 11.09 -2.30 8.43
CA LYS A 1 10.90 -3.67 8.88
C LYS A 1 9.46 -3.96 9.28
N LYS A 2 8.85 -3.06 10.06
CA LYS A 2 7.47 -3.24 10.48
C LYS A 2 6.50 -3.27 9.31
N VAL A 3 6.71 -2.41 8.32
CA VAL A 3 5.85 -2.39 7.14
C VAL A 3 5.89 -3.73 6.42
N GLY A 4 7.08 -4.31 6.28
CA GLY A 4 7.20 -5.61 5.64
C GLY A 4 6.50 -6.71 6.40
N GLU A 5 6.65 -6.70 7.73
CA GLU A 5 6.00 -7.70 8.56
C GLU A 5 4.48 -7.60 8.50
N GLU A 6 3.96 -6.38 8.58
CA GLU A 6 2.51 -6.18 8.53
C GLU A 6 1.94 -6.53 7.16
N ALA A 7 2.70 -6.27 6.10
CA ALA A 7 2.25 -6.64 4.76
C ALA A 7 2.10 -8.15 4.63
N VAL A 8 3.06 -8.91 5.16
CA VAL A 8 2.99 -10.37 5.14
C VAL A 8 1.80 -10.85 5.96
N GLU A 9 1.58 -10.28 7.14
CA GLU A 9 0.48 -10.68 7.99
C GLU A 9 -0.87 -10.35 7.35
N THR A 10 -0.94 -9.24 6.61
CA THR A 10 -2.16 -8.89 5.89
C THR A 10 -2.49 -9.92 4.82
N VAL A 11 -1.47 -10.38 4.10
CA VAL A 11 -1.67 -11.41 3.07
C VAL A 11 -2.15 -12.71 3.72
N ILE A 12 -1.54 -13.08 4.85
CA ILE A 12 -1.95 -14.29 5.55
C ILE A 12 -3.40 -14.17 6.04
N ALA A 13 -3.75 -13.04 6.62
CA ALA A 13 -5.12 -12.81 7.09
C ALA A 13 -6.12 -12.91 5.94
N SER A 14 -5.74 -12.39 4.77
CA SER A 14 -6.59 -12.45 3.59
C SER A 14 -6.87 -13.89 3.18
N LYS A 15 -5.88 -14.76 3.29
CA LYS A 15 -6.06 -16.17 2.95
C LYS A 15 -7.04 -16.87 3.87
N ASN A 16 -7.13 -16.43 5.11
CA ASN A 16 -8.04 -17.02 6.08
C ASN A 16 -9.48 -16.52 5.92
N LEU A 17 -9.70 -15.52 5.07
CA LEU A 17 -11.03 -14.98 4.78
C LEU A 17 -11.76 -14.49 6.02
N ASN A 18 -11.02 -14.04 7.02
CA ASN A 18 -11.60 -13.49 8.24
C ASN A 18 -11.59 -11.96 8.13
N LYS A 19 -12.78 -11.40 7.96
CA LYS A 19 -12.92 -9.98 7.70
C LYS A 19 -12.33 -9.11 8.80
N GLU A 20 -12.61 -9.45 10.05
CA GLU A 20 -12.11 -8.67 11.18
C GLU A 20 -10.59 -8.72 11.24
N GLU A 21 -10.03 -9.88 10.98
CA GLU A 21 -8.59 -10.03 11.00
C GLU A 21 -7.93 -9.23 9.87
N ILE A 22 -8.55 -9.27 8.68
CA ILE A 22 -8.05 -8.51 7.55
C ILE A 22 -8.05 -7.02 7.87
N ILE A 23 -9.15 -6.53 8.43
CA ILE A 23 -9.26 -5.12 8.79
C ILE A 23 -8.20 -4.75 9.82
N TYR A 24 -8.02 -5.61 10.82
CA TYR A 24 -7.05 -5.35 11.88
C TYR A 24 -5.63 -5.25 11.32
N GLU A 25 -5.24 -6.24 10.53
CA GLU A 25 -3.88 -6.25 9.98
C GLU A 25 -3.66 -5.12 8.97
N MET A 26 -4.69 -4.83 8.18
CA MET A 26 -4.59 -3.71 7.23
C MET A 26 -4.44 -2.39 7.98
N GLY A 27 -5.15 -2.24 9.10
CA GLY A 27 -5.02 -1.06 9.92
C GLY A 27 -3.61 -0.89 10.47
N ASP A 28 -3.01 -2.00 10.94
CA ASP A 28 -1.63 -1.97 11.40
C ASP A 28 -0.68 -1.57 10.27
N LEU A 29 -0.89 -2.13 9.09
CA LEU A 29 -0.06 -1.81 7.94
C LEU A 29 -0.16 -0.32 7.60
N TRP A 30 -1.38 0.20 7.53
CA TRP A 30 -1.58 1.61 7.24
C TRP A 30 -0.92 2.50 8.30
N TYR A 31 -1.07 2.11 9.56
CA TYR A 31 -0.46 2.88 10.65
C TYR A 31 1.05 3.00 10.45
N HIS A 32 1.69 1.87 10.18
CA HIS A 32 3.14 1.88 10.01
C HIS A 32 3.57 2.61 8.74
N CYS A 33 2.76 2.56 7.70
CA CYS A 33 3.03 3.34 6.50
C CYS A 33 2.93 4.85 6.80
N LEU A 34 1.92 5.24 7.57
CA LEU A 34 1.77 6.64 7.93
C LEU A 34 2.94 7.13 8.79
N VAL A 35 3.40 6.28 9.71
CA VAL A 35 4.57 6.61 10.53
C VAL A 35 5.80 6.81 9.65
N LEU A 36 5.98 5.93 8.68
CA LEU A 36 7.10 6.03 7.76
C LEU A 36 7.06 7.33 6.96
N LEU A 37 5.88 7.68 6.46
CA LEU A 37 5.71 8.93 5.72
C LEU A 37 6.01 10.13 6.61
N ALA A 38 5.51 10.11 7.85
CA ALA A 38 5.73 11.20 8.78
C ALA A 38 7.23 11.37 9.07
N TYR A 39 7.94 10.26 9.17
CA TYR A 39 9.38 10.29 9.40
C TYR A 39 10.10 11.06 8.30
N HIS A 40 9.61 10.94 7.06
CA HIS A 40 10.18 11.64 5.92
C HIS A 40 9.49 12.96 5.62
N ASN A 41 8.60 13.38 6.50
CA ASN A 41 7.86 14.65 6.34
C ASN A 41 7.04 14.65 5.05
N ILE A 42 6.45 13.51 4.72
CA ILE A 42 5.60 13.36 3.54
C ILE A 42 4.17 13.19 4.02
N LYS A 43 3.25 13.92 3.41
CA LYS A 43 1.84 13.83 3.78
C LYS A 43 1.16 12.74 2.97
N PRO A 44 0.18 12.03 3.58
CA PRO A 44 -0.56 10.98 2.85
C PRO A 44 -1.19 11.50 1.56
N GLU A 45 -1.60 12.77 1.54
CA GLU A 45 -2.19 13.36 0.33
C GLU A 45 -1.24 13.32 -0.85
N GLU A 46 0.06 13.39 -0.61
CA GLU A 46 1.04 13.33 -1.69
C GLU A 46 1.04 11.95 -2.33
N VAL A 47 0.87 10.90 -1.53
CA VAL A 47 0.78 9.55 -2.05
C VAL A 47 -0.51 9.37 -2.84
N PHE A 48 -1.62 9.88 -2.31
CA PHE A 48 -2.88 9.80 -3.03
C PHE A 48 -2.83 10.53 -4.36
N ALA A 49 -2.17 11.69 -4.39
CA ALA A 49 -2.01 12.44 -5.64
C ALA A 49 -1.24 11.61 -6.67
N GLU A 50 -0.22 10.90 -6.22
CA GLU A 50 0.56 10.04 -7.12
C GLU A 50 -0.29 8.89 -7.65
N LEU A 51 -1.12 8.30 -6.81
CA LEU A 51 -2.00 7.22 -7.24
C LEU A 51 -3.01 7.70 -8.27
N ILE A 52 -3.56 8.88 -8.05
CA ILE A 52 -4.48 9.47 -9.02
C ILE A 52 -3.78 9.74 -10.34
N ASN A 53 -2.55 10.26 -10.27
CA ASN A 53 -1.76 10.52 -11.46
C ASN A 53 -1.55 9.24 -12.26
N ARG A 54 -1.22 8.15 -11.60
CA ARG A 54 -1.03 6.88 -12.30
C ARG A 54 -2.31 6.35 -12.89
N HIS A 55 -3.41 6.51 -12.15
CA HIS A 55 -4.72 6.06 -12.65
C HIS A 55 -5.08 6.80 -13.93
N ASN A 56 -4.66 8.04 -14.07
CA ASN A 56 -4.91 8.85 -15.26
C ASN A 56 -3.85 8.64 -16.34
N GLY A 57 -3.04 7.60 -16.23
CA GLY A 57 -2.09 7.25 -17.25
C GLY A 57 -0.70 7.83 -17.09
N GLY A 58 -0.42 8.47 -15.97
CA GLY A 58 0.86 9.15 -15.76
C GLY A 58 2.06 8.22 -15.84
N ASP A 59 2.40 7.57 -14.74
CA ASP A 59 3.60 6.73 -14.66
C ASP A 59 3.31 5.24 -14.66
N TYR A 60 2.12 4.85 -15.08
CA TYR A 60 1.71 3.46 -15.08
C TYR A 60 2.72 2.54 -15.75
N HIS A 61 3.12 2.90 -16.96
CA HIS A 61 3.99 2.04 -17.74
C HIS A 61 5.33 1.84 -17.08
N LYS A 62 5.88 2.90 -16.51
CA LYS A 62 7.14 2.86 -15.82
C LYS A 62 7.08 1.90 -14.63
N PHE A 63 6.04 2.05 -13.83
CA PHE A 63 5.87 1.24 -12.64
C PHE A 63 5.66 -0.22 -13.01
N THR A 64 4.77 -0.49 -13.95
CA THR A 64 4.48 -1.84 -14.38
C THR A 64 5.71 -2.51 -14.97
N GLY A 65 6.46 -1.78 -15.76
CA GLY A 65 7.66 -2.32 -16.40
C GLY A 65 8.71 -2.73 -15.38
N LYS A 66 8.75 -2.05 -14.25
CA LYS A 66 9.72 -2.36 -13.21
C LYS A 66 9.36 -3.57 -12.38
N THR A 67 8.11 -3.70 -12.04
CA THR A 67 7.67 -4.69 -11.06
C THR A 67 6.96 -5.86 -11.68
N GLY A 68 6.49 -5.72 -12.90
CA GLY A 68 5.69 -6.74 -13.53
C GLY A 68 4.28 -6.84 -12.98
N ILE A 69 3.92 -5.95 -12.07
CA ILE A 69 2.59 -5.92 -11.48
C ILE A 69 1.68 -5.07 -12.34
N ARG A 70 0.54 -5.62 -12.69
CA ARG A 70 -0.41 -4.87 -13.49
C ARG A 70 -1.24 -3.96 -12.61
N PRO A 71 -1.47 -2.72 -13.03
CA PRO A 71 -2.32 -1.83 -12.24
C PRO A 71 -3.74 -2.37 -12.18
N VAL A 72 -4.39 -2.09 -11.08
CA VAL A 72 -5.80 -2.43 -10.93
C VAL A 72 -6.62 -1.31 -11.53
N ASP A 73 -7.50 -1.69 -12.41
CA ASP A 73 -8.35 -0.69 -13.08
C ASP A 73 -9.54 -0.28 -12.24
#